data_ba784c6aa4495e53deaa922dd4a8ade2
#
_entry.id   ba784c6aa4495e53deaa922dd4a8ade2
#
_cell.length_a   1.000
_cell.length_b   1.000
_cell.length_c   1.000
_cell.angle_alpha   90.00
_cell.angle_beta   90.00
_cell.angle_gamma   90.00
#
_symmetry.space_group_name_H-M   'P 1'
#
loop_
_entity.id
_entity.type
_entity.pdbx_description
1 polymer ?
#
loop_
_entity_poly.entity_id
_entity_poly.type
_entity_poly.pdbx_seq_one_letter_code
_entity_poly.pdbx_strand_id
1 'polypeptide(L)'
;MDSVYDLYQRGCELLAHGDHQAAIVPLSKARDREPDKASIREALGRALFHARRYERAAEEFQAVATKTPTNDYALFCLGRSMQLLGRHREARGPLALACSLRPERADYRLYRDRARRNAERA
;
A
#
# COMPACT_ATOMS: atom_id res chain seq x y z
N MET A 1 -8.89 -19.59 20.04
CA MET A 1 -7.92 -19.16 19.02
C MET A 1 -8.62 -18.29 17.99
N ASP A 2 -8.02 -17.16 17.61
CA ASP A 2 -8.64 -16.24 16.67
C ASP A 2 -8.62 -16.81 15.24
N SER A 3 -9.76 -16.72 14.55
CA SER A 3 -9.83 -17.04 13.13
C SER A 3 -9.18 -15.93 12.32
N VAL A 4 -8.88 -16.21 11.03
CA VAL A 4 -8.38 -15.18 10.12
C VAL A 4 -9.37 -14.03 10.01
N TYR A 5 -10.66 -14.32 9.96
CA TYR A 5 -11.71 -13.31 9.95
C TYR A 5 -11.65 -12.41 11.17
N ASP A 6 -11.52 -12.99 12.37
CA ASP A 6 -11.43 -12.21 13.61
C ASP A 6 -10.20 -11.31 13.64
N LEU A 7 -9.06 -11.84 13.19
CA LEU A 7 -7.82 -11.07 13.10
C LEU A 7 -7.95 -9.90 12.13
N TYR A 8 -8.50 -10.17 10.96
CA TYR A 8 -8.72 -9.13 9.94
C TYR A 8 -9.66 -8.05 10.45
N GLN A 9 -10.78 -8.44 11.05
CA GLN A 9 -11.76 -7.51 11.57
C GLN A 9 -11.18 -6.63 12.67
N ARG A 10 -10.42 -7.23 13.59
CA ARG A 10 -9.74 -6.47 14.64
C ARG A 10 -8.75 -5.46 14.07
N GLY A 11 -7.98 -5.88 13.06
CA GLY A 11 -7.04 -4.99 12.38
C GLY A 11 -7.74 -3.81 11.72
N CYS A 12 -8.85 -4.07 11.03
CA CYS A 12 -9.62 -3.01 10.36
C CYS A 12 -10.25 -2.04 11.38
N GLU A 13 -10.71 -2.54 12.52
CA GLU A 13 -11.22 -1.68 13.58
C GLU A 13 -10.14 -0.76 14.13
N LEU A 14 -8.94 -1.30 14.37
CA LEU A 14 -7.80 -0.51 14.83
C LEU A 14 -7.41 0.56 13.81
N LEU A 15 -7.43 0.21 12.51
CA LEU A 15 -7.18 1.18 11.44
C LEU A 15 -8.22 2.30 11.47
N ALA A 16 -9.49 1.96 11.64
CA ALA A 16 -10.58 2.92 11.67
C ALA A 16 -10.45 3.91 12.84
N HIS A 17 -9.85 3.46 13.94
CA HIS A 17 -9.60 4.29 15.12
C HIS A 17 -8.25 5.04 15.07
N GLY A 18 -7.49 4.86 14.01
CA GLY A 18 -6.18 5.50 13.89
C GLY A 18 -5.05 4.80 14.62
N ASP A 19 -5.29 3.62 15.17
CA ASP A 19 -4.28 2.83 15.88
C ASP A 19 -3.47 1.99 14.90
N HIS A 20 -2.74 2.65 14.02
CA HIS A 20 -2.04 2.01 12.89
C HIS A 20 -1.00 0.99 13.35
N GLN A 21 -0.19 1.37 14.35
CA GLN A 21 0.84 0.48 14.86
C GLN A 21 0.24 -0.78 15.49
N ALA A 22 -0.84 -0.63 16.24
CA ALA A 22 -1.53 -1.77 16.86
C ALA A 22 -2.17 -2.68 15.82
N ALA A 23 -2.66 -2.11 14.72
CA ALA A 23 -3.30 -2.88 13.65
C ALA A 23 -2.32 -3.83 12.94
N ILE A 24 -1.05 -3.52 12.92
CA ILE A 24 -0.02 -4.34 12.25
C ILE A 24 -0.01 -5.77 12.82
N VAL A 25 -0.18 -5.93 14.13
CA VAL A 25 -0.08 -7.24 14.78
C VAL A 25 -1.15 -8.22 14.28
N PRO A 26 -2.46 -7.94 14.43
CA PRO A 26 -3.47 -8.89 13.95
C PRO A 26 -3.46 -9.04 12.44
N LEU A 27 -3.17 -7.98 11.68
CA LEU A 27 -3.13 -8.07 10.22
C LEU A 27 -1.95 -8.89 9.72
N SER A 28 -0.80 -8.83 10.39
CA SER A 28 0.35 -9.66 10.05
C SER A 28 0.04 -11.14 10.28
N LYS A 29 -0.64 -11.46 11.38
CA LYS A 29 -1.05 -12.84 11.67
C LYS A 29 -2.04 -13.35 10.62
N ALA A 30 -3.00 -12.51 10.23
CA ALA A 30 -3.96 -12.87 9.19
C ALA A 30 -3.25 -13.12 7.85
N ARG A 31 -2.32 -12.24 7.46
CA ARG A 31 -1.54 -12.37 6.23
C ARG A 31 -0.74 -13.68 6.21
N ASP A 32 -0.12 -14.03 7.34
CA ASP A 32 0.70 -15.25 7.42
C ASP A 32 -0.14 -16.51 7.22
N ARG A 33 -1.40 -16.49 7.64
CA ARG A 33 -2.31 -17.63 7.45
C ARG A 33 -2.92 -17.67 6.05
N GLU A 34 -3.19 -16.51 5.44
CA GLU A 34 -3.76 -16.41 4.10
C GLU A 34 -2.97 -15.39 3.27
N PRO A 35 -1.75 -15.76 2.83
CA PRO A 35 -0.85 -14.81 2.16
C PRO A 35 -1.32 -14.33 0.80
N ASP A 36 -2.27 -15.02 0.18
CA ASP A 36 -2.78 -14.65 -1.16
C ASP A 36 -4.02 -13.77 -1.11
N LYS A 37 -4.50 -13.42 0.08
CA LYS A 37 -5.72 -12.64 0.20
C LYS A 37 -5.41 -11.14 0.10
N ALA A 38 -5.80 -10.54 -1.03
CA ALA A 38 -5.50 -9.14 -1.34
C ALA A 38 -6.03 -8.17 -0.29
N SER A 39 -7.26 -8.39 0.23
CA SER A 39 -7.86 -7.51 1.22
C SER A 39 -7.03 -7.41 2.51
N ILE A 40 -6.45 -8.53 2.93
CA ILE A 40 -5.60 -8.59 4.12
C ILE A 40 -4.29 -7.83 3.87
N ARG A 41 -3.66 -8.08 2.72
CA ARG A 41 -2.40 -7.40 2.38
C ARG A 41 -2.60 -5.89 2.21
N GLU A 42 -3.71 -5.46 1.62
CA GLU A 42 -4.02 -4.04 1.49
C GLU A 42 -4.21 -3.39 2.86
N ALA A 43 -4.95 -4.04 3.75
CA ALA A 43 -5.16 -3.52 5.10
C ALA A 43 -3.85 -3.43 5.87
N LEU A 44 -3.02 -4.48 5.79
CA LEU A 44 -1.69 -4.48 6.41
C LEU A 44 -0.81 -3.39 5.81
N GLY A 45 -0.80 -3.25 4.48
CA GLY A 45 -0.05 -2.21 3.80
C GLY A 45 -0.45 -0.81 4.27
N ARG A 46 -1.75 -0.56 4.43
CA ARG A 46 -2.26 0.71 4.95
C ARG A 46 -1.79 0.98 6.39
N ALA A 47 -1.84 -0.04 7.24
CA ALA A 47 -1.38 0.08 8.62
C ALA A 47 0.13 0.40 8.66
N LEU A 48 0.90 -0.32 7.86
CA LEU A 48 2.34 -0.10 7.77
C LEU A 48 2.67 1.30 7.22
N PHE A 49 1.96 1.73 6.19
CA PHE A 49 2.15 3.05 5.59
C PHE A 49 1.90 4.16 6.61
N HIS A 50 0.78 4.12 7.31
CA HIS A 50 0.45 5.13 8.31
C HIS A 50 1.35 5.07 9.55
N ALA A 51 1.92 3.90 9.85
CA ALA A 51 2.93 3.74 10.89
C ALA A 51 4.34 4.13 10.41
N ARG A 52 4.46 4.64 9.18
CA ARG A 52 5.71 5.07 8.55
C ARG A 52 6.70 3.92 8.31
N ARG A 53 6.18 2.72 8.16
CA ARG A 53 6.95 1.52 7.79
C ARG A 53 6.88 1.33 6.28
N TYR A 54 7.46 2.28 5.53
CA TYR A 54 7.25 2.37 4.08
C TYR A 54 7.83 1.20 3.30
N GLU A 55 8.96 0.66 3.72
CA GLU A 55 9.56 -0.48 3.03
C GLU A 55 8.66 -1.71 3.10
N ARG A 56 8.16 -2.02 4.30
CA ARG A 56 7.23 -3.13 4.50
C ARG A 56 5.90 -2.88 3.81
N ALA A 57 5.41 -1.64 3.83
CA ALA A 57 4.19 -1.26 3.12
C ALA A 57 4.33 -1.52 1.63
N ALA A 58 5.46 -1.12 1.04
CA ALA A 58 5.75 -1.35 -0.37
C ALA A 58 5.72 -2.85 -0.71
N GLU A 59 6.27 -3.69 0.14
CA GLU A 59 6.26 -5.15 -0.06
C GLU A 59 4.82 -5.68 -0.13
N GLU A 60 3.94 -5.24 0.77
CA GLU A 60 2.54 -5.68 0.78
C GLU A 60 1.79 -5.21 -0.46
N PHE A 61 1.94 -3.95 -0.83
CA PHE A 61 1.28 -3.41 -2.02
C PHE A 61 1.85 -4.00 -3.31
N GLN A 62 3.15 -4.29 -3.35
CA GLN A 62 3.75 -4.97 -4.49
C GLN A 62 3.15 -6.36 -4.69
N ALA A 63 2.95 -7.10 -3.61
CA ALA A 63 2.34 -8.43 -3.68
C ALA A 63 0.92 -8.36 -4.26
N VAL A 64 0.14 -7.36 -3.86
CA VAL A 64 -1.20 -7.14 -4.40
C VAL A 64 -1.14 -6.77 -5.89
N ALA A 65 -0.28 -5.84 -6.26
CA ALA A 65 -0.15 -5.37 -7.64
C ALA A 65 0.38 -6.45 -8.58
N THR A 66 1.26 -7.32 -8.10
CA THR A 66 1.76 -8.45 -8.89
C THR A 66 0.65 -9.42 -9.24
N LYS A 67 -0.22 -9.72 -8.29
CA LYS A 67 -1.33 -10.64 -8.48
C LYS A 67 -2.48 -10.01 -9.25
N THR A 68 -2.75 -8.73 -9.03
CA THR A 68 -3.82 -7.97 -9.67
C THR A 68 -3.26 -6.68 -10.27
N PRO A 69 -2.68 -6.75 -11.49
CA PRO A 69 -2.01 -5.57 -12.08
C PRO A 69 -2.92 -4.38 -12.38
N THR A 70 -4.25 -4.57 -12.32
CA THR A 70 -5.23 -3.50 -12.53
C THR A 70 -5.74 -2.88 -11.23
N ASN A 71 -5.17 -3.25 -10.10
CA ASN A 71 -5.53 -2.65 -8.81
C ASN A 71 -4.82 -1.31 -8.68
N ASP A 72 -5.52 -0.24 -9.09
CA ASP A 72 -4.97 1.12 -9.10
C ASP A 72 -4.58 1.61 -7.71
N TYR A 73 -5.37 1.25 -6.70
CA TYR A 73 -5.08 1.66 -5.33
C TYR A 73 -3.75 1.07 -4.83
N ALA A 74 -3.53 -0.24 -5.06
CA ALA A 74 -2.28 -0.89 -4.68
C ALA A 74 -1.07 -0.27 -5.40
N LEU A 75 -1.22 0.02 -6.69
CA LEU A 75 -0.18 0.67 -7.47
C LEU A 75 0.12 2.07 -6.94
N PHE A 76 -0.91 2.84 -6.62
CA PHE A 76 -0.75 4.17 -6.06
C PHE A 76 -0.02 4.13 -4.72
N CYS A 77 -0.45 3.25 -3.82
CA CYS A 77 0.17 3.11 -2.50
C CYS A 77 1.61 2.61 -2.58
N LEU A 78 1.89 1.70 -3.51
CA LEU A 78 3.24 1.24 -3.79
C LEU A 78 4.13 2.42 -4.20
N GLY A 79 3.68 3.21 -5.17
CA GLY A 79 4.43 4.38 -5.63
C GLY A 79 4.63 5.41 -4.54
N ARG A 80 3.60 5.68 -3.74
CA ARG A 80 3.70 6.61 -2.60
C ARG A 80 4.72 6.12 -1.55
N SER A 81 4.72 4.82 -1.28
CA SER A 81 5.69 4.23 -0.36
C SER A 81 7.12 4.42 -0.87
N MET A 82 7.34 4.20 -2.15
CA MET A 82 8.64 4.40 -2.80
C MET A 82 9.08 5.86 -2.76
N GLN A 83 8.16 6.81 -3.00
CA GLN A 83 8.45 8.24 -2.89
C GLN A 83 8.94 8.61 -1.50
N LEU A 84 8.26 8.10 -0.48
CA LEU A 84 8.60 8.40 0.90
C LEU A 84 9.89 7.74 1.37
N LEU A 85 10.33 6.69 0.65
CA LEU A 85 11.65 6.08 0.83
C LEU A 85 12.75 6.81 0.05
N GLY A 86 12.41 7.83 -0.73
CA GLY A 86 13.37 8.52 -1.59
C GLY A 86 13.70 7.78 -2.88
N ARG A 87 12.98 6.71 -3.19
CA ARG A 87 13.17 5.89 -4.41
C ARG A 87 12.34 6.46 -5.55
N HIS A 88 12.68 7.69 -5.96
CA HIS A 88 11.84 8.46 -6.89
C HIS A 88 11.75 7.84 -8.29
N ARG A 89 12.83 7.27 -8.80
CA ARG A 89 12.83 6.62 -10.11
C ARG A 89 11.94 5.38 -10.12
N GLU A 90 12.01 4.59 -9.05
CA GLU A 90 11.18 3.38 -8.90
C GLU A 90 9.70 3.73 -8.73
N ALA A 91 9.40 4.87 -8.13
CA ALA A 91 8.03 5.31 -7.92
C ALA A 91 7.29 5.68 -9.20
N ARG A 92 8.01 6.07 -10.26
CA ARG A 92 7.40 6.55 -11.51
C ARG A 92 6.48 5.53 -12.16
N GLY A 93 6.93 4.28 -12.25
CA GLY A 93 6.17 3.22 -12.90
C GLY A 93 4.81 2.99 -12.27
N PRO A 94 4.75 2.61 -10.99
CA PRO A 94 3.47 2.37 -10.31
C PRO A 94 2.52 3.57 -10.35
N LEU A 95 3.05 4.79 -10.17
CA LEU A 95 2.20 5.99 -10.19
C LEU A 95 1.65 6.29 -11.58
N ALA A 96 2.45 6.08 -12.63
CA ALA A 96 1.98 6.24 -14.00
C ALA A 96 0.89 5.23 -14.34
N LEU A 97 1.05 3.97 -13.90
CA LEU A 97 0.05 2.94 -14.12
C LEU A 97 -1.25 3.24 -13.39
N ALA A 98 -1.17 3.70 -12.13
CA ALA A 98 -2.35 4.10 -11.38
C ALA A 98 -3.12 5.21 -12.10
N CYS A 99 -2.41 6.21 -12.61
CA CYS A 99 -2.99 7.30 -13.41
C CYS A 99 -3.66 6.78 -14.68
N SER A 100 -3.02 5.85 -15.38
CA SER A 100 -3.58 5.28 -16.61
C SER A 100 -4.88 4.51 -16.34
N LEU A 101 -4.95 3.83 -15.20
CA LEU A 101 -6.14 3.08 -14.81
C LEU A 101 -7.27 3.99 -14.33
N ARG A 102 -6.93 5.10 -13.67
CA ARG A 102 -7.92 6.05 -13.12
C ARG A 102 -7.49 7.49 -13.44
N PRO A 103 -7.62 7.90 -14.71
CA PRO A 103 -7.13 9.23 -15.13
C PRO A 103 -7.90 10.39 -14.50
N GLU A 104 -9.10 10.15 -13.99
CA GLU A 104 -9.93 11.16 -13.30
C GLU A 104 -9.43 11.50 -11.90
N ARG A 105 -8.57 10.67 -11.30
CA ARG A 105 -8.07 10.89 -9.95
C ARG A 105 -6.99 11.98 -9.94
N ALA A 106 -7.35 13.12 -9.37
CA ALA A 106 -6.42 14.26 -9.28
C ALA A 106 -5.23 13.97 -8.38
N ASP A 107 -5.43 13.21 -7.30
CA ASP A 107 -4.36 12.83 -6.38
C ASP A 107 -3.32 11.93 -7.09
N TYR A 108 -3.76 11.00 -7.93
CA TYR A 108 -2.85 10.15 -8.69
C TYR A 108 -1.97 10.99 -9.62
N ARG A 109 -2.58 11.96 -10.33
CA ARG A 109 -1.83 12.86 -11.22
C ARG A 109 -0.79 13.69 -10.47
N LEU A 110 -1.19 14.21 -9.31
CA LEU A 110 -0.31 15.03 -8.46
C LEU A 110 0.95 14.27 -8.08
N TYR A 111 0.81 13.07 -7.56
CA TYR A 111 1.96 12.28 -7.10
C TYR A 111 2.78 11.71 -8.25
N ARG A 112 2.13 11.37 -9.36
CA ARG A 112 2.85 10.99 -10.59
C ARG A 112 3.78 12.13 -11.04
N ASP A 113 3.27 13.34 -11.07
CA ASP A 113 4.05 14.51 -11.51
C ASP A 113 5.20 14.80 -10.56
N ARG A 114 4.97 14.66 -9.26
CA ARG A 114 6.04 14.78 -8.26
C ARG A 114 7.15 13.74 -8.47
N ALA A 115 6.75 12.50 -8.75
CA ALA A 115 7.71 11.42 -8.99
C ALA A 115 8.58 11.72 -10.21
N ARG A 116 7.99 12.24 -11.27
CA ARG A 116 8.73 12.62 -12.48
C ARG A 116 9.77 13.71 -12.19
N ARG A 117 9.35 14.77 -11.50
CA ARG A 117 10.25 15.87 -11.14
C ARG A 117 11.37 15.40 -10.23
N ASN A 118 11.05 14.63 -9.21
CA ASN A 118 12.04 14.17 -8.25
C ASN A 118 13.01 13.16 -8.84
N ALA A 119 12.55 12.33 -9.78
CA ALA A 119 13.41 11.39 -10.48
C ALA A 119 14.44 12.09 -11.36
N GLU A 120 14.07 13.22 -11.96
CA GLU A 120 14.99 14.02 -12.79
C GLU A 120 16.08 14.68 -11.96
N ARG A 121 15.80 14.96 -10.69
CA ARG A 121 16.74 15.59 -9.76
C ARG A 121 17.63 14.58 -9.04
N ALA A 122 17.26 13.32 -9.05
CA ALA A 122 17.96 12.28 -8.30
C ALA A 122 19.29 11.88 -8.94
#